data_05e653d20727110fea1ceee020855551
#
_entry.id   05e653d20727110fea1ceee020855551
#
_cell.length_a   1.000
_cell.length_b   1.000
_cell.length_c   1.000
_cell.angle_alpha   90.00
_cell.angle_beta   90.00
_cell.angle_gamma   90.00
#
_symmetry.space_group_name_H-M   'P 1'
#
loop_
_entity.id
_entity.type
_entity.pdbx_description
1 polymer ?
#
loop_
_entity_poly.entity_id
_entity_poly.type
_entity_poly.pdbx_seq_one_letter_code
_entity_poly.pdbx_strand_id
1 'polypeptide(L)'
;RVVEVAERVKAGEWTKSIGPDWFGVDVHGKTLGIVGMGRIGLALAQRAHFGFNMPILYNARRHHAEAEERFNARYCELDTLLREADFVCLILPLTDETRHLIGKAAFEKMKKSAIFINAGRGPVVDEKALIEALQNGEIHAAGLDVFEQEPLPVDFPL
;
A
#
# COMPACT_ATOMS: atom_id res chain seq x y z
N ARG A 1 -0.51 -8.00 -10.67
CA ARG A 1 0.07 -8.87 -11.75
C ARG A 1 -0.99 -9.63 -12.56
N VAL A 2 -2.26 -9.68 -12.13
CA VAL A 2 -3.29 -10.45 -12.86
C VAL A 2 -3.53 -9.87 -14.26
N VAL A 3 -3.60 -8.54 -14.39
CA VAL A 3 -3.87 -7.87 -15.67
C VAL A 3 -2.69 -8.08 -16.63
N GLU A 4 -1.47 -7.78 -16.20
CA GLU A 4 -0.27 -7.91 -17.04
C GLU A 4 -0.05 -9.37 -17.49
N VAL A 5 -0.26 -10.32 -16.58
CA VAL A 5 -0.14 -11.75 -16.92
C VAL A 5 -1.23 -12.17 -17.89
N ALA A 6 -2.45 -11.69 -17.74
CA ALA A 6 -3.55 -11.99 -18.66
C ALA A 6 -3.25 -11.45 -20.08
N GLU A 7 -2.73 -10.24 -20.20
CA GLU A 7 -2.35 -9.67 -21.51
C GLU A 7 -1.20 -10.44 -22.16
N ARG A 8 -0.18 -10.83 -21.40
CA ARG A 8 0.93 -11.68 -21.89
C ARG A 8 0.44 -13.04 -22.37
N VAL A 9 -0.51 -13.67 -21.66
CA VAL A 9 -1.13 -14.94 -22.11
C VAL A 9 -1.91 -14.75 -23.40
N LYS A 10 -2.71 -13.68 -23.52
CA LYS A 10 -3.44 -13.35 -24.76
C LYS A 10 -2.50 -13.06 -25.93
N ALA A 11 -1.34 -12.44 -25.68
CA ALA A 11 -0.30 -12.21 -26.67
C ALA A 11 0.47 -13.47 -27.09
N GLY A 12 0.16 -14.64 -26.50
CA GLY A 12 0.82 -15.91 -26.84
C GLY A 12 2.21 -16.09 -26.22
N GLU A 13 2.58 -15.28 -25.22
CA GLU A 13 3.88 -15.35 -24.57
C GLU A 13 4.05 -16.58 -23.65
N TRP A 14 2.97 -17.26 -23.33
CA TRP A 14 3.04 -18.47 -22.50
C TRP A 14 3.43 -19.68 -23.35
N THR A 15 4.71 -19.86 -23.55
CA THR A 15 5.28 -20.92 -24.40
C THR A 15 6.02 -22.01 -23.63
N LYS A 16 6.18 -21.88 -22.30
CA LYS A 16 6.88 -22.82 -21.42
C LYS A 16 6.34 -22.72 -19.99
N SER A 17 6.84 -23.59 -19.09
CA SER A 17 6.49 -23.52 -17.66
C SER A 17 6.74 -22.13 -17.09
N ILE A 18 5.85 -21.71 -16.17
CA ILE A 18 5.90 -20.39 -15.53
C ILE A 18 7.17 -20.27 -14.68
N GLY A 19 7.93 -19.20 -14.89
CA GLY A 19 9.12 -18.84 -14.12
C GLY A 19 8.88 -17.65 -13.18
N PRO A 20 9.91 -17.25 -12.39
CA PRO A 20 9.79 -16.17 -11.41
C PRO A 20 9.32 -14.81 -11.97
N ASP A 21 9.61 -14.54 -13.25
CA ASP A 21 9.17 -13.34 -13.97
C ASP A 21 7.64 -13.22 -14.15
N TRP A 22 6.92 -14.31 -13.88
CA TRP A 22 5.46 -14.37 -13.89
C TRP A 22 4.84 -14.26 -12.49
N PHE A 23 5.64 -14.40 -11.43
CA PHE A 23 5.12 -14.40 -10.07
C PHE A 23 4.80 -13.00 -9.58
N GLY A 24 3.79 -12.90 -8.73
CA GLY A 24 3.52 -11.72 -7.92
C GLY A 24 4.35 -11.72 -6.64
N VAL A 25 4.07 -10.77 -5.75
CA VAL A 25 4.64 -10.71 -4.40
C VAL A 25 3.71 -11.45 -3.45
N ASP A 26 4.28 -12.38 -2.66
CA ASP A 26 3.52 -13.07 -1.62
C ASP A 26 3.23 -12.10 -0.46
N VAL A 27 2.02 -12.13 0.06
CA VAL A 27 1.59 -11.33 1.21
C VAL A 27 1.79 -12.07 2.53
N HIS A 28 1.87 -13.41 2.50
CA HIS A 28 1.96 -14.23 3.71
C HIS A 28 3.23 -13.91 4.51
N GLY A 29 3.06 -13.65 5.80
CA GLY A 29 4.15 -13.34 6.73
C GLY A 29 4.86 -11.99 6.51
N LYS A 30 4.43 -11.19 5.52
CA LYS A 30 4.97 -9.86 5.26
C LYS A 30 4.36 -8.83 6.21
N THR A 31 5.11 -7.78 6.51
CA THR A 31 4.65 -6.72 7.40
C THR A 31 3.67 -5.78 6.71
N LEU A 32 2.48 -5.63 7.28
CA LEU A 32 1.48 -4.66 6.84
C LEU A 32 1.54 -3.41 7.72
N GLY A 33 1.83 -2.26 7.14
CA GLY A 33 1.70 -0.94 7.74
C GLY A 33 0.34 -0.33 7.41
N ILE A 34 -0.45 0.02 8.43
CA ILE A 34 -1.76 0.66 8.26
C ILE A 34 -1.68 2.10 8.75
N VAL A 35 -1.84 3.04 7.83
CA VAL A 35 -1.93 4.47 8.15
C VAL A 35 -3.42 4.83 8.28
N GLY A 36 -3.88 4.90 9.54
CA GLY A 36 -5.29 5.10 9.87
C GLY A 36 -5.96 3.85 10.46
N MET A 37 -5.94 3.68 11.79
CA MET A 37 -6.57 2.57 12.50
C MET A 37 -8.01 2.92 12.94
N GLY A 38 -8.89 3.16 11.95
CA GLY A 38 -10.32 3.28 12.15
C GLY A 38 -11.04 1.93 11.94
N ARG A 39 -12.36 1.95 11.76
CA ARG A 39 -13.17 0.73 11.54
C ARG A 39 -12.67 -0.11 10.36
N ILE A 40 -12.29 0.55 9.25
CA ILE A 40 -11.78 -0.13 8.06
C ILE A 40 -10.37 -0.68 8.33
N GLY A 41 -9.48 0.12 8.95
CA GLY A 41 -8.13 -0.31 9.32
C GLY A 41 -8.14 -1.53 10.25
N LEU A 42 -9.03 -1.53 11.25
CA LEU A 42 -9.21 -2.67 12.15
C LEU A 42 -9.68 -3.93 11.40
N ALA A 43 -10.64 -3.79 10.49
CA ALA A 43 -11.14 -4.90 9.68
C ALA A 43 -10.07 -5.43 8.71
N LEU A 44 -9.19 -4.57 8.18
CA LEU A 44 -8.04 -4.96 7.37
C LEU A 44 -7.01 -5.70 8.24
N ALA A 45 -6.65 -5.15 9.40
CA ALA A 45 -5.70 -5.76 10.33
C ALA A 45 -6.13 -7.18 10.73
N GLN A 46 -7.41 -7.37 11.05
CA GLN A 46 -7.97 -8.68 11.36
C GLN A 46 -7.75 -9.70 10.23
N ARG A 47 -8.06 -9.31 8.99
CA ARG A 47 -7.93 -10.19 7.83
C ARG A 47 -6.47 -10.50 7.50
N ALA A 48 -5.61 -9.51 7.58
CA ALA A 48 -4.19 -9.66 7.32
C ALA A 48 -3.51 -10.55 8.37
N HIS A 49 -3.83 -10.33 9.64
CA HIS A 49 -3.27 -11.10 10.74
C HIS A 49 -3.70 -12.58 10.69
N PHE A 50 -5.00 -12.85 10.68
CA PHE A 50 -5.51 -14.23 10.74
C PHE A 50 -5.49 -14.95 9.39
N GLY A 51 -5.66 -14.23 8.27
CA GLY A 51 -5.69 -14.85 6.93
C GLY A 51 -4.32 -15.07 6.32
N PHE A 52 -3.35 -14.18 6.63
CA PHE A 52 -2.04 -14.19 5.97
C PHE A 52 -0.86 -14.16 6.95
N ASN A 53 -1.14 -14.30 8.26
CA ASN A 53 -0.09 -14.28 9.30
C ASN A 53 0.81 -13.05 9.22
N MET A 54 0.26 -11.89 8.84
CA MET A 54 1.03 -10.66 8.68
C MET A 54 1.25 -9.98 10.04
N PRO A 55 2.47 -9.61 10.41
CA PRO A 55 2.72 -8.62 11.45
C PRO A 55 2.09 -7.28 11.08
N ILE A 56 1.41 -6.64 12.04
CA ILE A 56 0.69 -5.39 11.82
C ILE A 56 1.43 -4.23 12.51
N LEU A 57 1.82 -3.23 11.72
CA LEU A 57 2.21 -1.91 12.20
C LEU A 57 1.08 -0.93 11.94
N TYR A 58 0.88 0.03 12.83
CA TYR A 58 -0.08 1.07 12.52
C TYR A 58 0.33 2.44 13.06
N ASN A 59 -0.08 3.47 12.34
CA ASN A 59 -0.02 4.85 12.74
C ASN A 59 -1.44 5.42 12.82
N ALA A 60 -1.76 6.09 13.91
CA ALA A 60 -3.04 6.72 14.15
C ALA A 60 -2.90 7.85 15.18
N ARG A 61 -3.90 8.72 15.31
CA ARG A 61 -3.90 9.82 16.30
C ARG A 61 -3.86 9.34 17.76
N ARG A 62 -4.19 8.08 18.03
CA ARG A 62 -4.19 7.46 19.36
C ARG A 62 -4.01 5.95 19.24
N HIS A 63 -3.58 5.32 20.32
CA HIS A 63 -3.54 3.88 20.45
C HIS A 63 -4.93 3.24 20.28
N HIS A 64 -4.93 2.04 19.75
CA HIS A 64 -6.15 1.26 19.50
C HIS A 64 -6.05 -0.09 20.20
N ALA A 65 -6.53 -0.14 21.46
CA ALA A 65 -6.41 -1.31 22.33
C ALA A 65 -6.87 -2.62 21.66
N GLU A 66 -8.03 -2.61 20.98
CA GLU A 66 -8.53 -3.79 20.29
C GLU A 66 -7.54 -4.31 19.22
N ALA A 67 -6.85 -3.44 18.49
CA ALA A 67 -5.88 -3.85 17.49
C ALA A 67 -4.63 -4.47 18.16
N GLU A 68 -4.17 -3.89 19.26
CA GLU A 68 -3.01 -4.34 20.01
C GLU A 68 -3.26 -5.69 20.70
N GLU A 69 -4.42 -5.85 21.36
CA GLU A 69 -4.77 -7.06 22.09
C GLU A 69 -5.13 -8.24 21.19
N ARG A 70 -5.89 -8.00 20.10
CA ARG A 70 -6.40 -9.09 19.26
C ARG A 70 -5.48 -9.49 18.12
N PHE A 71 -4.71 -8.55 17.58
CA PHE A 71 -3.90 -8.76 16.38
C PHE A 71 -2.40 -8.54 16.65
N ASN A 72 -2.02 -8.30 17.91
CA ASN A 72 -0.65 -7.95 18.28
C ASN A 72 -0.11 -6.80 17.41
N ALA A 73 -1.01 -5.85 17.05
CA ALA A 73 -0.65 -4.71 16.22
C ALA A 73 0.23 -3.74 17.01
N ARG A 74 1.32 -3.30 16.42
CA ARG A 74 2.27 -2.37 17.05
C ARG A 74 2.00 -0.95 16.57
N TYR A 75 1.67 -0.06 17.51
CA TYR A 75 1.65 1.39 17.26
C TYR A 75 3.06 1.90 16.99
N CYS A 76 3.23 2.75 15.99
CA CYS A 76 4.49 3.44 15.75
C CYS A 76 4.28 4.76 15.00
N GLU A 77 5.31 5.60 15.04
CA GLU A 77 5.38 6.81 14.25
C GLU A 77 5.38 6.48 12.74
N LEU A 78 4.85 7.39 11.92
CA LEU A 78 4.71 7.19 10.49
C LEU A 78 6.04 6.81 9.81
N ASP A 79 7.11 7.48 10.16
CA ASP A 79 8.44 7.22 9.62
C ASP A 79 8.93 5.79 9.87
N THR A 80 8.66 5.26 11.05
CA THR A 80 8.99 3.87 11.40
C THR A 80 8.15 2.89 10.60
N LEU A 81 6.84 3.15 10.49
CA LEU A 81 5.95 2.34 9.69
C LEU A 81 6.42 2.26 8.23
N LEU A 82 6.74 3.41 7.62
CA LEU A 82 7.18 3.48 6.23
C LEU A 82 8.47 2.67 5.98
N ARG A 83 9.43 2.71 6.92
CA ARG A 83 10.69 1.95 6.77
C ARG A 83 10.54 0.45 6.98
N GLU A 84 9.62 0.01 7.84
CA GLU A 84 9.53 -1.38 8.25
C GLU A 84 8.48 -2.18 7.47
N ALA A 85 7.46 -1.53 6.92
CA ALA A 85 6.38 -2.20 6.21
C ALA A 85 6.81 -2.70 4.82
N ASP A 86 6.28 -3.87 4.44
CA ASP A 86 6.37 -4.41 3.08
C ASP A 86 5.16 -4.00 2.25
N PHE A 87 4.02 -3.80 2.91
CA PHE A 87 2.80 -3.24 2.34
C PHE A 87 2.38 -2.04 3.20
N VAL A 88 2.16 -0.90 2.58
CA VAL A 88 1.66 0.31 3.25
C VAL A 88 0.26 0.60 2.76
N CYS A 89 -0.74 0.49 3.64
CA CYS A 89 -2.13 0.75 3.32
C CYS A 89 -2.61 2.04 3.99
N LEU A 90 -3.01 3.01 3.15
CA LEU A 90 -3.50 4.30 3.57
C LEU A 90 -5.02 4.29 3.66
N ILE A 91 -5.56 4.53 4.87
CA ILE A 91 -7.00 4.54 5.16
C ILE A 91 -7.32 5.76 6.04
N LEU A 92 -6.97 6.94 5.55
CA LEU A 92 -7.23 8.20 6.24
C LEU A 92 -8.36 8.99 5.56
N PRO A 93 -9.15 9.74 6.32
CA PRO A 93 -9.99 10.79 5.75
C PRO A 93 -9.08 11.93 5.26
N LEU A 94 -9.57 12.71 4.29
CA LEU A 94 -8.95 13.96 3.90
C LEU A 94 -9.29 15.06 4.92
N THR A 95 -8.25 15.67 5.46
CA THR A 95 -8.29 16.88 6.29
C THR A 95 -7.14 17.80 5.88
N ASP A 96 -7.06 18.99 6.43
CA ASP A 96 -5.93 19.89 6.13
C ASP A 96 -4.59 19.26 6.58
N GLU A 97 -4.58 18.50 7.69
CA GLU A 97 -3.38 17.85 8.21
C GLU A 97 -2.99 16.59 7.44
N THR A 98 -3.95 15.96 6.73
CA THR A 98 -3.67 14.73 5.97
C THR A 98 -3.48 14.98 4.48
N ARG A 99 -3.74 16.18 3.99
CA ARG A 99 -3.47 16.54 2.59
C ARG A 99 -2.00 16.40 2.27
N HIS A 100 -1.68 15.61 1.23
CA HIS A 100 -0.31 15.30 0.79
C HIS A 100 0.60 14.78 1.92
N LEU A 101 0.00 14.10 2.92
CA LEU A 101 0.75 13.46 4.00
C LEU A 101 1.79 12.46 3.46
N ILE A 102 1.42 11.76 2.39
CA ILE A 102 2.32 10.85 1.68
C ILE A 102 2.82 11.55 0.42
N GLY A 103 3.95 12.20 0.54
CA GLY A 103 4.67 12.85 -0.55
C GLY A 103 6.04 12.21 -0.76
N LYS A 104 6.91 12.89 -1.52
CA LYS A 104 8.25 12.41 -1.90
C LYS A 104 9.06 11.89 -0.72
N ALA A 105 9.18 12.67 0.37
CA ALA A 105 9.93 12.26 1.56
C ALA A 105 9.37 11.00 2.24
N ALA A 106 8.09 10.69 2.06
CA ALA A 106 7.49 9.46 2.57
C ALA A 106 7.85 8.27 1.69
N PHE A 107 7.79 8.41 0.36
CA PHE A 107 8.18 7.34 -0.58
C PHE A 107 9.67 6.98 -0.46
N GLU A 108 10.55 7.98 -0.33
CA GLU A 108 11.99 7.77 -0.10
C GLU A 108 12.32 6.96 1.17
N LYS A 109 11.41 6.93 2.16
CA LYS A 109 11.57 6.14 3.38
C LYS A 109 11.10 4.71 3.24
N MET A 110 10.27 4.39 2.24
CA MET A 110 9.74 3.05 2.04
C MET A 110 10.83 2.10 1.55
N LYS A 111 10.59 0.81 1.71
CA LYS A 111 11.44 -0.21 1.09
C LYS A 111 11.27 -0.17 -0.43
N LYS A 112 12.32 -0.36 -1.20
CA LYS A 112 12.22 -0.49 -2.66
C LYS A 112 11.31 -1.65 -3.10
N SER A 113 11.14 -2.64 -2.27
CA SER A 113 10.20 -3.75 -2.47
C SER A 113 8.79 -3.46 -1.98
N ALA A 114 8.53 -2.30 -1.36
CA ALA A 114 7.23 -2.00 -0.78
C ALA A 114 6.16 -1.83 -1.85
N ILE A 115 4.94 -2.24 -1.49
CA ILE A 115 3.73 -1.98 -2.26
C ILE A 115 2.89 -0.98 -1.47
N PHE A 116 2.58 0.16 -2.11
CA PHE A 116 1.75 1.21 -1.54
C PHE A 116 0.28 1.04 -1.97
N ILE A 117 -0.67 1.15 -1.04
CA ILE A 117 -2.09 1.04 -1.32
C ILE A 117 -2.81 2.28 -0.77
N ASN A 118 -3.56 2.98 -1.64
CA ASN A 118 -4.45 4.05 -1.21
C ASN A 118 -5.91 3.66 -1.39
N ALA A 119 -6.59 3.36 -0.27
CA ALA A 119 -8.02 3.11 -0.19
C ALA A 119 -8.74 4.16 0.69
N GLY A 120 -8.11 5.30 0.90
CA GLY A 120 -8.64 6.42 1.68
C GLY A 120 -9.23 7.51 0.82
N ARG A 121 -8.43 8.54 0.50
CA ARG A 121 -8.78 9.66 -0.39
C ARG A 121 -7.57 10.04 -1.23
N GLY A 122 -7.78 10.36 -2.52
CA GLY A 122 -6.71 10.72 -3.45
C GLY A 122 -5.79 11.81 -2.91
N PRO A 123 -6.30 12.99 -2.54
CA PRO A 123 -5.45 14.11 -2.11
C PRO A 123 -4.72 13.93 -0.77
N VAL A 124 -4.80 12.78 -0.12
CA VAL A 124 -3.90 12.44 1.01
C VAL A 124 -2.51 12.07 0.50
N VAL A 125 -2.40 11.70 -0.76
CA VAL A 125 -1.16 11.41 -1.48
C VAL A 125 -0.85 12.56 -2.43
N ASP A 126 0.40 12.96 -2.53
CA ASP A 126 0.90 13.75 -3.65
C ASP A 126 1.09 12.80 -4.85
N GLU A 127 0.14 12.82 -5.79
CA GLU A 127 0.15 11.93 -6.96
C GLU A 127 1.39 12.11 -7.84
N LYS A 128 1.89 13.34 -7.95
CA LYS A 128 3.12 13.61 -8.71
C LYS A 128 4.31 12.91 -8.07
N ALA A 129 4.43 12.99 -6.76
CA ALA A 129 5.48 12.29 -6.02
C ALA A 129 5.34 10.76 -6.13
N LEU A 130 4.11 10.22 -6.14
CA LEU A 130 3.86 8.80 -6.35
C LEU A 130 4.30 8.34 -7.75
N ILE A 131 3.96 9.10 -8.79
CA ILE A 131 4.39 8.82 -10.17
C ILE A 131 5.91 8.78 -10.26
N GLU A 132 6.59 9.80 -9.72
CA GLU A 132 8.05 9.85 -9.68
C GLU A 132 8.66 8.65 -8.93
N ALA A 133 8.09 8.29 -7.78
CA ALA A 133 8.57 7.15 -6.98
C ALA A 133 8.46 5.81 -7.72
N LEU A 134 7.36 5.59 -8.45
CA LEU A 134 7.16 4.39 -9.27
C LEU A 134 8.11 4.36 -10.47
N GLN A 135 8.26 5.48 -11.19
CA GLN A 135 9.14 5.58 -12.35
C GLN A 135 10.62 5.40 -11.99
N ASN A 136 11.03 5.90 -10.81
CA ASN A 136 12.41 5.78 -10.32
C ASN A 136 12.67 4.46 -9.58
N GLY A 137 11.66 3.61 -9.37
CA GLY A 137 11.80 2.36 -8.61
C GLY A 137 12.12 2.58 -7.12
N GLU A 138 11.64 3.67 -6.54
CA GLU A 138 11.73 3.94 -5.10
C GLU A 138 10.81 3.01 -4.32
N ILE A 139 9.66 2.65 -4.92
CA ILE A 139 8.75 1.60 -4.44
C ILE A 139 8.47 0.61 -5.58
N HIS A 140 8.02 -0.60 -5.23
CA HIS A 140 7.82 -1.67 -6.20
C HIS A 140 6.54 -1.48 -7.04
N ALA A 141 5.44 -1.12 -6.40
CA ALA A 141 4.14 -0.98 -7.05
C ALA A 141 3.17 -0.14 -6.20
N ALA A 142 2.07 0.28 -6.81
CA ALA A 142 0.94 0.88 -6.11
C ALA A 142 -0.40 0.22 -6.49
N GLY A 143 -1.34 0.22 -5.54
CA GLY A 143 -2.75 -0.12 -5.74
C GLY A 143 -3.61 1.08 -5.33
N LEU A 144 -4.35 1.66 -6.28
CA LEU A 144 -5.10 2.90 -6.06
C LEU A 144 -6.59 2.65 -6.29
N ASP A 145 -7.41 2.99 -5.30
CA ASP A 145 -8.87 2.98 -5.39
C ASP A 145 -9.44 4.40 -5.53
N VAL A 146 -8.60 5.41 -5.29
CA VAL A 146 -8.95 6.84 -5.27
C VAL A 146 -7.83 7.68 -5.86
N PHE A 147 -8.21 8.84 -6.44
CA PHE A 147 -7.30 9.74 -7.14
C PHE A 147 -7.52 11.20 -6.72
N GLU A 148 -6.54 12.09 -6.98
CA GLU A 148 -6.71 13.53 -6.73
C GLU A 148 -7.78 14.13 -7.64
N GLN A 149 -7.83 13.67 -8.89
CA GLN A 149 -8.87 14.03 -9.85
C GLN A 149 -9.71 12.81 -10.20
N GLU A 150 -10.99 12.91 -9.96
CA GLU A 150 -12.00 11.90 -10.32
C GLU A 150 -13.12 12.56 -11.14
N PRO A 151 -13.50 12.02 -12.33
CA PRO A 151 -12.98 10.81 -12.98
C PRO A 151 -11.52 10.91 -13.39
N LEU A 152 -10.82 9.76 -13.38
CA LEU A 152 -9.42 9.69 -13.78
C LEU A 152 -9.25 10.09 -15.26
N PRO A 153 -8.34 11.03 -15.62
CA PRO A 153 -8.03 11.34 -17.01
C PRO A 153 -7.53 10.12 -17.78
N VAL A 154 -7.88 10.06 -19.08
CA VAL A 154 -7.51 8.93 -19.95
C VAL A 154 -5.99 8.84 -20.17
N ASP A 155 -5.30 9.97 -20.09
CA ASP A 155 -3.85 10.11 -20.25
C ASP A 155 -3.08 10.10 -18.92
N PHE A 156 -3.73 9.64 -17.83
CA PHE A 156 -3.08 9.51 -16.54
C PHE A 156 -1.86 8.58 -16.63
N PRO A 157 -0.68 8.98 -16.10
CA PRO A 157 0.58 8.30 -16.40
C PRO A 157 0.85 7.01 -15.59
N LEU A 158 -0.13 6.48 -14.85
CA LEU A 158 -0.05 5.21 -14.13
C LEU A 158 -1.00 4.18 -14.68
#